data_c349348925afab73d57d98324fb7e4ee
#
_entry.id   c349348925afab73d57d98324fb7e4ee
#
_cell.length_a   1.000
_cell.length_b   1.000
_cell.length_c   1.000
_cell.angle_alpha   90.00
_cell.angle_beta   90.00
_cell.angle_gamma   90.00
#
_symmetry.space_group_name_H-M   'P 1'
#
loop_
_entity.id
_entity.type
_entity.pdbx_description
1 polymer ?
#
loop_
_entity_poly.entity_id
_entity_poly.type
_entity_poly.pdbx_seq_one_letter_code
_entity_poly.pdbx_strand_id
1 'polypeptide(L)'
;LLVTISQSGETADTLAALRLAKESSFMAAMTICNVATSSLVRESDFAFMTRAGVEVGVASTKAFTTQLTCLLLLTAALGRLKGNVSTEQEADIVHALQRLPALIEVALTHEKEIEKLSEDFADKQHILFLGRGEFYPIAMESALKLKEISYIHAEAYAAGELKHGPLALIDNEMPVIVVAPENDLLEKVKSNIEEVKARGGQLFIFADHDAGLGYKTLVFPKVDEVTAPIFYTVPLQLLSYHVALIKGTDVDQPRNLAKSVTVE
;
A
#
# COMPACT_ATOMS: atom_id res chain seq x y z
N LEU A 1 19.72 16.07 2.81
CA LEU A 1 19.06 15.29 3.86
C LEU A 1 18.94 13.82 3.39
N LEU A 2 19.41 12.88 4.20
CA LEU A 2 19.05 11.46 4.07
C LEU A 2 17.77 11.20 4.88
N VAL A 3 16.84 10.43 4.31
CA VAL A 3 15.65 9.95 5.04
C VAL A 3 15.64 8.43 4.99
N THR A 4 15.69 7.77 6.14
CA THR A 4 15.49 6.33 6.28
C THR A 4 14.08 6.04 6.79
N ILE A 5 13.49 4.92 6.36
CA ILE A 5 12.14 4.51 6.75
C ILE A 5 12.23 3.08 7.25
N SER A 6 11.75 2.82 8.46
CA SER A 6 11.77 1.49 9.05
C SER A 6 10.65 1.32 10.07
N GLN A 7 10.09 0.12 10.18
CA GLN A 7 9.17 -0.22 11.26
C GLN A 7 9.95 -0.50 12.56
N SER A 8 10.92 -1.43 12.51
CA SER A 8 11.71 -1.87 13.68
C SER A 8 12.85 -0.92 14.03
N GLY A 9 13.42 -0.26 13.03
CA GLY A 9 14.64 0.53 13.17
C GLY A 9 15.91 -0.29 13.41
N GLU A 10 15.87 -1.61 13.13
CA GLU A 10 16.99 -2.54 13.36
C GLU A 10 17.39 -3.31 12.08
N THR A 11 16.89 -2.95 10.92
CA THR A 11 17.25 -3.61 9.66
C THR A 11 18.70 -3.34 9.31
N ALA A 12 19.51 -4.40 9.15
CA ALA A 12 20.95 -4.31 8.95
C ALA A 12 21.34 -3.43 7.75
N ASP A 13 20.73 -3.66 6.59
CA ASP A 13 21.01 -2.89 5.37
C ASP A 13 20.69 -1.39 5.52
N THR A 14 19.58 -1.07 6.22
CA THR A 14 19.18 0.33 6.45
C THR A 14 20.16 1.03 7.39
N LEU A 15 20.65 0.32 8.43
CA LEU A 15 21.68 0.82 9.33
C LEU A 15 23.02 1.02 8.60
N ALA A 16 23.41 0.07 7.75
CA ALA A 16 24.61 0.19 6.94
C ALA A 16 24.54 1.40 6.00
N ALA A 17 23.39 1.59 5.33
CA ALA A 17 23.15 2.75 4.46
C ALA A 17 23.21 4.07 5.23
N LEU A 18 22.61 4.15 6.44
CA LEU A 18 22.71 5.32 7.30
C LEU A 18 24.16 5.65 7.66
N ARG A 19 24.95 4.64 8.08
CA ARG A 19 26.36 4.83 8.48
C ARG A 19 27.20 5.29 7.30
N LEU A 20 27.04 4.68 6.13
CA LEU A 20 27.73 5.11 4.90
C LEU A 20 27.37 6.55 4.52
N ALA A 21 26.11 6.93 4.65
CA ALA A 21 25.67 8.30 4.36
C ALA A 21 26.27 9.33 5.32
N LYS A 22 26.49 8.98 6.59
CA LYS A 22 27.16 9.85 7.56
C LYS A 22 28.63 10.12 7.22
N GLU A 23 29.28 9.20 6.55
CA GLU A 23 30.66 9.38 6.01
C GLU A 23 30.67 10.20 4.71
N SER A 24 29.51 10.42 4.13
CA SER A 24 29.32 11.15 2.88
C SER A 24 28.90 12.63 3.13
N SER A 25 28.68 13.39 2.08
CA SER A 25 28.35 14.82 2.15
C SER A 25 26.88 15.14 2.45
N PHE A 26 26.11 14.23 3.09
CA PHE A 26 24.77 14.54 3.54
C PHE A 26 24.81 15.51 4.72
N MET A 27 23.92 16.52 4.67
CA MET A 27 23.83 17.56 5.70
C MET A 27 23.35 17.01 7.04
N ALA A 28 22.41 16.06 6.99
CA ALA A 28 21.79 15.41 8.15
C ALA A 28 21.09 14.12 7.74
N ALA A 29 20.85 13.25 8.70
CA ALA A 29 20.06 12.04 8.58
C ALA A 29 18.78 12.14 9.43
N MET A 30 17.66 11.77 8.85
CA MET A 30 16.36 11.66 9.51
C MET A 30 15.83 10.25 9.35
N THR A 31 15.24 9.69 10.41
CA THR A 31 14.53 8.41 10.33
C THR A 31 13.04 8.56 10.58
N ILE A 32 12.20 7.91 9.75
CA ILE A 32 10.78 7.68 10.04
C ILE A 32 10.70 6.26 10.61
N CYS A 33 10.38 6.13 11.91
CA CYS A 33 10.47 4.87 12.62
C CYS A 33 9.33 4.68 13.64
N ASN A 34 8.98 3.43 13.93
CA ASN A 34 7.96 3.13 14.93
C ASN A 34 8.54 2.81 16.33
N VAL A 35 9.78 2.35 16.41
CA VAL A 35 10.42 1.95 17.69
C VAL A 35 11.37 3.04 18.15
N ALA A 36 10.98 3.76 19.19
CA ALA A 36 11.71 4.93 19.68
C ALA A 36 13.12 4.62 20.25
N THR A 37 13.35 3.39 20.69
CA THR A 37 14.63 2.95 21.26
C THR A 37 15.55 2.24 20.27
N SER A 38 15.16 2.21 18.99
CA SER A 38 15.91 1.50 17.95
C SER A 38 17.24 2.14 17.60
N SER A 39 18.10 1.36 16.95
CA SER A 39 19.42 1.80 16.49
C SER A 39 19.31 2.92 15.46
N LEU A 40 18.37 2.84 14.50
CA LEU A 40 18.15 3.93 13.53
C LEU A 40 17.79 5.24 14.22
N VAL A 41 16.95 5.21 15.24
CA VAL A 41 16.56 6.41 16.00
C VAL A 41 17.75 6.99 16.75
N ARG A 42 18.55 6.13 17.41
CA ARG A 42 19.74 6.59 18.16
C ARG A 42 20.85 7.13 17.26
N GLU A 43 20.99 6.57 16.06
CA GLU A 43 22.05 6.94 15.13
C GLU A 43 21.65 8.06 14.15
N SER A 44 20.38 8.46 14.04
CA SER A 44 19.95 9.56 13.20
C SER A 44 19.99 10.90 13.94
N ASP A 45 20.15 12.02 13.20
CA ASP A 45 20.11 13.37 13.77
C ASP A 45 18.69 13.76 14.16
N PHE A 46 17.69 13.27 13.43
CA PHE A 46 16.26 13.52 13.67
C PHE A 46 15.48 12.21 13.57
N ALA A 47 14.42 12.08 14.37
CA ALA A 47 13.48 10.95 14.31
C ALA A 47 12.05 11.47 14.21
N PHE A 48 11.32 10.99 13.21
CA PHE A 48 9.88 11.19 13.07
C PHE A 48 9.17 9.88 13.42
N MET A 49 8.55 9.84 14.59
CA MET A 49 7.92 8.62 15.11
C MET A 49 6.54 8.41 14.51
N THR A 50 6.29 7.22 13.91
CA THR A 50 4.99 6.87 13.34
C THR A 50 3.90 6.65 14.38
N ARG A 51 4.29 6.28 15.61
CA ARG A 51 3.39 6.01 16.75
C ARG A 51 2.29 4.99 16.44
N ALA A 52 2.56 4.02 15.58
CA ALA A 52 1.63 2.96 15.21
C ALA A 52 1.34 1.95 16.35
N GLY A 53 2.05 2.05 17.47
CA GLY A 53 1.99 1.05 18.53
C GLY A 53 2.71 -0.23 18.14
N VAL A 54 2.49 -1.30 18.90
CA VAL A 54 3.10 -2.61 18.64
C VAL A 54 2.44 -3.24 17.41
N GLU A 55 3.25 -3.68 16.44
CA GLU A 55 2.82 -4.46 15.29
C GLU A 55 3.33 -5.90 15.46
N VAL A 56 2.41 -6.83 15.74
CA VAL A 56 2.72 -8.22 16.09
C VAL A 56 3.07 -9.03 14.84
N GLY A 57 2.25 -8.92 13.80
CA GLY A 57 2.44 -9.66 12.56
C GLY A 57 3.75 -9.32 11.86
N VAL A 58 4.38 -10.31 11.24
CA VAL A 58 5.61 -10.14 10.45
C VAL A 58 5.35 -9.24 9.24
N ALA A 59 4.25 -9.47 8.50
CA ALA A 59 3.84 -8.64 7.38
C ALA A 59 3.43 -7.24 7.87
N SER A 60 4.04 -6.20 7.30
CA SER A 60 3.76 -4.82 7.69
C SER A 60 2.35 -4.41 7.25
N THR A 61 1.56 -3.86 8.18
CA THR A 61 0.18 -3.40 7.93
C THR A 61 0.02 -1.94 8.36
N LYS A 62 -0.33 -1.70 9.62
CA LYS A 62 -0.48 -0.33 10.15
C LYS A 62 0.83 0.48 10.10
N ALA A 63 1.99 -0.18 10.18
CA ALA A 63 3.26 0.51 10.04
C ALA A 63 3.39 1.14 8.63
N PHE A 64 2.96 0.45 7.58
CA PHE A 64 2.98 1.00 6.22
C PHE A 64 2.07 2.23 6.10
N THR A 65 0.82 2.15 6.52
CA THR A 65 -0.13 3.28 6.43
C THR A 65 0.31 4.48 7.26
N THR A 66 0.88 4.27 8.45
CA THR A 66 1.41 5.35 9.28
C THR A 66 2.72 5.95 8.72
N GLN A 67 3.54 5.16 8.03
CA GLN A 67 4.71 5.68 7.29
C GLN A 67 4.28 6.57 6.13
N LEU A 68 3.26 6.18 5.34
CA LEU A 68 2.67 7.04 4.31
C LEU A 68 2.14 8.35 4.90
N THR A 69 1.46 8.29 6.04
CA THR A 69 0.98 9.48 6.76
C THR A 69 2.14 10.39 7.18
N CYS A 70 3.22 9.84 7.74
CA CYS A 70 4.40 10.61 8.10
C CYS A 70 5.08 11.25 6.87
N LEU A 71 5.14 10.54 5.75
CA LEU A 71 5.68 11.07 4.49
C LEU A 71 4.83 12.22 3.95
N LEU A 72 3.51 12.10 4.00
CA LEU A 72 2.61 13.18 3.58
C LEU A 72 2.77 14.43 4.48
N LEU A 73 2.83 14.26 5.80
CA LEU A 73 3.09 15.33 6.74
C LEU A 73 4.46 16.00 6.50
N LEU A 74 5.49 15.19 6.27
CA LEU A 74 6.84 15.69 5.96
C LEU A 74 6.85 16.47 4.64
N THR A 75 6.15 15.97 3.62
CA THR A 75 6.02 16.64 2.32
C THR A 75 5.31 17.98 2.45
N ALA A 76 4.20 18.04 3.20
CA ALA A 76 3.48 19.26 3.46
C ALA A 76 4.37 20.28 4.20
N ALA A 77 5.04 19.86 5.27
CA ALA A 77 5.91 20.73 6.06
C ALA A 77 7.10 21.28 5.24
N LEU A 78 7.80 20.42 4.51
CA LEU A 78 8.93 20.84 3.66
C LEU A 78 8.46 21.70 2.48
N GLY A 79 7.30 21.35 1.88
CA GLY A 79 6.68 22.14 0.83
C GLY A 79 6.32 23.55 1.28
N ARG A 80 5.78 23.70 2.50
CA ARG A 80 5.52 25.02 3.12
C ARG A 80 6.81 25.80 3.33
N LEU A 81 7.82 25.19 3.93
CA LEU A 81 9.12 25.83 4.18
C LEU A 81 9.82 26.29 2.89
N LYS A 82 9.60 25.60 1.77
CA LYS A 82 10.17 25.94 0.47
C LYS A 82 9.27 26.86 -0.36
N GLY A 83 8.06 27.15 0.08
CA GLY A 83 7.08 27.96 -0.66
C GLY A 83 6.40 27.21 -1.82
N ASN A 84 6.53 25.88 -1.90
CA ASN A 84 5.93 25.05 -2.94
C ASN A 84 4.51 24.58 -2.61
N VAL A 85 4.10 24.68 -1.34
CA VAL A 85 2.75 24.39 -0.84
C VAL A 85 2.17 25.65 -0.27
N SER A 86 1.01 26.10 -0.78
CA SER A 86 0.30 27.27 -0.26
C SER A 86 -0.34 27.00 1.10
N THR A 87 -0.83 28.03 1.77
CA THR A 87 -1.56 27.90 3.05
C THR A 87 -2.86 27.11 2.85
N GLU A 88 -3.55 27.33 1.73
CA GLU A 88 -4.78 26.64 1.37
C GLU A 88 -4.49 25.15 1.12
N GLN A 89 -3.48 24.82 0.33
CA GLN A 89 -3.08 23.42 0.08
C GLN A 89 -2.66 22.69 1.36
N GLU A 90 -1.94 23.37 2.27
CA GLU A 90 -1.61 22.81 3.58
C GLU A 90 -2.89 22.52 4.39
N ALA A 91 -3.83 23.45 4.42
CA ALA A 91 -5.11 23.28 5.12
C ALA A 91 -5.90 22.11 4.53
N ASP A 92 -5.95 21.96 3.22
CA ASP A 92 -6.61 20.84 2.53
C ASP A 92 -5.98 19.49 2.91
N ILE A 93 -4.65 19.40 2.92
CA ILE A 93 -3.93 18.17 3.35
C ILE A 93 -4.26 17.85 4.82
N VAL A 94 -4.26 18.86 5.71
CA VAL A 94 -4.58 18.66 7.13
C VAL A 94 -6.02 18.19 7.30
N HIS A 95 -6.98 18.79 6.61
CA HIS A 95 -8.40 18.39 6.65
C HIS A 95 -8.58 16.97 6.10
N ALA A 96 -7.92 16.61 5.01
CA ALA A 96 -7.96 15.27 4.45
C ALA A 96 -7.46 14.23 5.47
N LEU A 97 -6.32 14.50 6.12
CA LEU A 97 -5.76 13.63 7.16
C LEU A 97 -6.67 13.52 8.40
N GLN A 98 -7.34 14.61 8.81
CA GLN A 98 -8.27 14.58 9.94
C GLN A 98 -9.52 13.76 9.67
N ARG A 99 -9.99 13.71 8.40
CA ARG A 99 -11.13 12.90 7.98
C ARG A 99 -10.79 11.43 7.77
N LEU A 100 -9.54 11.13 7.46
CA LEU A 100 -9.09 9.79 7.07
C LEU A 100 -9.44 8.69 8.08
N PRO A 101 -9.31 8.86 9.41
CA PRO A 101 -9.70 7.82 10.36
C PRO A 101 -11.17 7.40 10.24
N ALA A 102 -12.09 8.37 10.16
CA ALA A 102 -13.52 8.08 10.01
C ALA A 102 -13.83 7.40 8.66
N LEU A 103 -13.14 7.77 7.58
CA LEU A 103 -13.27 7.11 6.28
C LEU A 103 -12.75 5.66 6.34
N ILE A 104 -11.65 5.40 7.05
CA ILE A 104 -11.15 4.04 7.28
C ILE A 104 -12.15 3.22 8.09
N GLU A 105 -12.79 3.77 9.11
CA GLU A 105 -13.86 3.09 9.85
C GLU A 105 -15.00 2.68 8.91
N VAL A 106 -15.38 3.53 7.95
CA VAL A 106 -16.38 3.17 6.93
C VAL A 106 -15.84 2.04 6.04
N ALA A 107 -14.58 2.08 5.59
CA ALA A 107 -14.01 0.99 4.81
C ALA A 107 -14.03 -0.35 5.56
N LEU A 108 -13.81 -0.34 6.86
CA LEU A 108 -13.88 -1.54 7.71
C LEU A 108 -15.30 -2.12 7.80
N THR A 109 -16.35 -1.34 7.57
CA THR A 109 -17.74 -1.88 7.52
C THR A 109 -17.97 -2.81 6.33
N HIS A 110 -17.11 -2.75 5.29
CA HIS A 110 -17.15 -3.66 4.13
C HIS A 110 -16.44 -5.00 4.41
N GLU A 111 -15.98 -5.26 5.64
CA GLU A 111 -15.26 -6.49 5.99
C GLU A 111 -15.97 -7.76 5.51
N LYS A 112 -17.28 -7.89 5.74
CA LYS A 112 -18.04 -9.07 5.32
C LYS A 112 -18.12 -9.24 3.78
N GLU A 113 -18.16 -8.14 3.05
CA GLU A 113 -18.15 -8.18 1.58
C GLU A 113 -16.76 -8.61 1.08
N ILE A 114 -15.69 -8.11 1.71
CA ILE A 114 -14.32 -8.48 1.42
C ILE A 114 -14.05 -9.94 1.79
N GLU A 115 -14.54 -10.40 2.94
CA GLU A 115 -14.47 -11.80 3.37
C GLU A 115 -15.11 -12.72 2.32
N LYS A 116 -16.33 -12.40 1.89
CA LYS A 116 -17.03 -13.16 0.85
C LYS A 116 -16.27 -13.11 -0.49
N LEU A 117 -15.75 -11.94 -0.87
CA LEU A 117 -14.93 -11.79 -2.08
C LEU A 117 -13.68 -12.66 -2.04
N SER A 118 -13.09 -12.84 -0.85
CA SER A 118 -11.86 -13.61 -0.64
C SER A 118 -12.01 -15.08 -1.00
N GLU A 119 -13.23 -15.62 -1.00
CA GLU A 119 -13.53 -17.01 -1.43
C GLU A 119 -13.13 -17.26 -2.89
N ASP A 120 -13.23 -16.24 -3.76
CA ASP A 120 -12.85 -16.34 -5.18
C ASP A 120 -11.34 -16.54 -5.40
N PHE A 121 -10.52 -16.34 -4.38
CA PHE A 121 -9.06 -16.39 -4.48
C PHE A 121 -8.45 -17.60 -3.79
N ALA A 122 -9.22 -18.33 -2.99
CA ALA A 122 -8.69 -19.37 -2.10
C ALA A 122 -7.99 -20.53 -2.83
N ASP A 123 -8.45 -20.90 -4.01
CA ASP A 123 -7.91 -21.97 -4.86
C ASP A 123 -6.95 -21.46 -5.95
N LYS A 124 -6.78 -20.13 -6.06
CA LYS A 124 -5.92 -19.53 -7.07
C LYS A 124 -4.44 -19.66 -6.72
N GLN A 125 -3.61 -19.82 -7.75
CA GLN A 125 -2.15 -19.91 -7.62
C GLN A 125 -1.47 -18.59 -8.00
N HIS A 126 -2.11 -17.81 -8.88
CA HIS A 126 -1.59 -16.55 -9.41
C HIS A 126 -2.66 -15.48 -9.36
N ILE A 127 -2.27 -14.26 -9.03
CA ILE A 127 -3.16 -13.09 -8.99
C ILE A 127 -2.38 -11.88 -9.48
N LEU A 128 -2.99 -11.07 -10.34
CA LEU A 128 -2.42 -9.79 -10.75
C LEU A 128 -3.11 -8.62 -10.05
N PHE A 129 -2.32 -7.63 -9.69
CA PHE A 129 -2.79 -6.36 -9.17
C PHE A 129 -2.47 -5.24 -10.15
N LEU A 130 -3.42 -4.36 -10.40
CA LEU A 130 -3.26 -3.23 -11.30
C LEU A 130 -3.53 -1.92 -10.58
N GLY A 131 -2.65 -0.97 -10.79
CA GLY A 131 -2.82 0.41 -10.38
C GLY A 131 -2.23 1.35 -11.42
N ARG A 132 -2.64 2.60 -11.41
CA ARG A 132 -2.10 3.64 -12.29
C ARG A 132 -1.75 4.88 -11.50
N GLY A 133 -0.64 5.58 -11.86
CA GLY A 133 -0.14 6.70 -11.09
C GLY A 133 0.20 6.27 -9.66
N GLU A 134 -0.30 7.01 -8.68
CA GLU A 134 -0.12 6.78 -7.25
C GLU A 134 -0.69 5.44 -6.75
N PHE A 135 -1.62 4.83 -7.49
CA PHE A 135 -2.19 3.52 -7.12
C PHE A 135 -1.36 2.33 -7.60
N TYR A 136 -0.35 2.53 -8.45
CA TYR A 136 0.56 1.44 -8.79
C TYR A 136 1.41 0.98 -7.57
N PRO A 137 2.05 1.87 -6.80
CA PRO A 137 2.69 1.46 -5.54
C PRO A 137 1.74 0.79 -4.54
N ILE A 138 0.46 1.19 -4.51
CA ILE A 138 -0.54 0.53 -3.64
C ILE A 138 -0.87 -0.88 -4.14
N ALA A 139 -0.97 -1.07 -5.46
CA ALA A 139 -1.10 -2.40 -6.04
C ALA A 139 0.12 -3.28 -5.72
N MET A 140 1.34 -2.73 -5.75
CA MET A 140 2.57 -3.45 -5.36
C MET A 140 2.54 -3.89 -3.89
N GLU A 141 2.18 -3.00 -2.97
CA GLU A 141 2.04 -3.32 -1.54
C GLU A 141 0.97 -4.37 -1.30
N SER A 142 -0.15 -4.28 -2.02
CA SER A 142 -1.25 -5.25 -1.90
C SER A 142 -0.85 -6.63 -2.40
N ALA A 143 -0.15 -6.71 -3.52
CA ALA A 143 0.41 -7.96 -4.03
C ALA A 143 1.45 -8.55 -3.06
N LEU A 144 2.26 -7.69 -2.44
CA LEU A 144 3.23 -8.09 -1.41
C LEU A 144 2.50 -8.69 -0.20
N LYS A 145 1.50 -8.01 0.36
CA LYS A 145 0.73 -8.51 1.52
C LYS A 145 0.08 -9.86 1.20
N LEU A 146 -0.55 -9.99 0.04
CA LEU A 146 -1.17 -11.24 -0.35
C LEU A 146 -0.16 -12.38 -0.43
N LYS A 147 0.97 -12.19 -1.10
CA LYS A 147 1.99 -13.24 -1.21
C LYS A 147 2.63 -13.60 0.12
N GLU A 148 2.88 -12.63 0.99
CA GLU A 148 3.53 -12.86 2.29
C GLU A 148 2.71 -13.77 3.20
N ILE A 149 1.39 -13.58 3.27
CA ILE A 149 0.54 -14.27 4.25
C ILE A 149 -0.31 -15.40 3.66
N SER A 150 -0.60 -15.40 2.35
CA SER A 150 -1.39 -16.46 1.70
C SER A 150 -0.58 -17.43 0.87
N TYR A 151 0.68 -17.09 0.55
CA TYR A 151 1.59 -17.83 -0.34
C TYR A 151 1.13 -17.94 -1.79
N ILE A 152 0.12 -17.17 -2.19
CA ILE A 152 -0.28 -17.04 -3.60
C ILE A 152 0.78 -16.19 -4.31
N HIS A 153 1.18 -16.62 -5.51
CA HIS A 153 2.05 -15.80 -6.36
C HIS A 153 1.28 -14.57 -6.86
N ALA A 154 1.51 -13.45 -6.24
CA ALA A 154 0.85 -12.19 -6.55
C ALA A 154 1.86 -11.16 -7.09
N GLU A 155 1.55 -10.55 -8.22
CA GLU A 155 2.37 -9.51 -8.84
C GLU A 155 1.54 -8.27 -9.15
N ALA A 156 2.20 -7.12 -9.16
CA ALA A 156 1.57 -5.87 -9.53
C ALA A 156 2.21 -5.24 -10.77
N TYR A 157 1.38 -4.69 -11.63
CA TYR A 157 1.83 -3.97 -12.80
C TYR A 157 1.18 -2.59 -12.89
N ALA A 158 1.93 -1.62 -13.39
CA ALA A 158 1.33 -0.37 -13.83
C ALA A 158 0.34 -0.69 -14.97
N ALA A 159 -0.92 -0.30 -14.82
CA ALA A 159 -1.98 -0.69 -15.77
C ALA A 159 -1.65 -0.30 -17.20
N GLY A 160 -0.94 0.81 -17.41
CA GLY A 160 -0.48 1.25 -18.73
C GLY A 160 0.55 0.33 -19.39
N GLU A 161 1.26 -0.50 -18.58
CA GLU A 161 2.32 -1.39 -19.06
C GLU A 161 1.82 -2.80 -19.42
N LEU A 162 0.52 -3.08 -19.25
CA LEU A 162 -0.05 -4.40 -19.55
C LEU A 162 0.29 -4.90 -20.94
N LYS A 163 0.28 -4.01 -21.94
CA LYS A 163 0.54 -4.34 -23.36
C LYS A 163 1.97 -4.78 -23.62
N HIS A 164 2.89 -4.48 -22.73
CA HIS A 164 4.31 -4.76 -22.88
C HIS A 164 4.76 -6.12 -22.30
N GLY A 165 3.79 -7.06 -22.15
CA GLY A 165 4.07 -8.43 -21.73
C GLY A 165 3.00 -9.02 -20.81
N PRO A 166 2.65 -8.38 -19.68
CA PRO A 166 1.75 -8.97 -18.68
C PRO A 166 0.38 -9.41 -19.22
N LEU A 167 -0.08 -8.78 -20.30
CA LEU A 167 -1.35 -9.15 -20.95
C LEU A 167 -1.36 -10.60 -21.49
N ALA A 168 -0.19 -11.18 -21.73
CA ALA A 168 -0.04 -12.57 -22.13
C ALA A 168 -0.39 -13.57 -21.01
N LEU A 169 -0.42 -13.12 -19.74
CA LEU A 169 -0.77 -13.92 -18.57
C LEU A 169 -2.29 -13.97 -18.32
N ILE A 170 -3.06 -13.15 -19.03
CA ILE A 170 -4.50 -13.02 -18.80
C ILE A 170 -5.24 -14.11 -19.54
N ASP A 171 -5.98 -14.91 -18.80
CA ASP A 171 -6.94 -15.92 -19.25
C ASP A 171 -8.18 -15.95 -18.33
N ASN A 172 -9.08 -16.91 -18.55
CA ASN A 172 -10.33 -17.04 -17.78
C ASN A 172 -10.14 -17.53 -16.32
N GLU A 173 -8.95 -17.97 -15.96
CA GLU A 173 -8.60 -18.40 -14.59
C GLU A 173 -7.79 -17.34 -13.83
N MET A 174 -7.34 -16.27 -14.50
CA MET A 174 -6.52 -15.23 -13.89
C MET A 174 -7.36 -14.17 -13.18
N PRO A 175 -7.34 -14.09 -11.84
CA PRO A 175 -7.90 -12.97 -11.11
C PRO A 175 -7.04 -11.72 -11.30
N VAL A 176 -7.70 -10.60 -11.55
CA VAL A 176 -7.06 -9.29 -11.69
C VAL A 176 -7.75 -8.29 -10.77
N ILE A 177 -7.03 -7.83 -9.76
CA ILE A 177 -7.49 -6.82 -8.80
C ILE A 177 -7.05 -5.45 -9.28
N VAL A 178 -8.00 -4.52 -9.39
CA VAL A 178 -7.74 -3.17 -9.91
C VAL A 178 -8.12 -2.13 -8.87
N VAL A 179 -7.22 -1.19 -8.60
CA VAL A 179 -7.49 0.00 -7.79
C VAL A 179 -7.82 1.16 -8.73
N ALA A 180 -9.08 1.59 -8.74
CA ALA A 180 -9.63 2.50 -9.75
C ALA A 180 -10.55 3.57 -9.16
N PRO A 181 -10.11 4.41 -8.19
CA PRO A 181 -10.91 5.54 -7.76
C PRO A 181 -11.05 6.59 -8.87
N GLU A 182 -12.03 7.48 -8.71
CA GLU A 182 -12.25 8.60 -9.60
C GLU A 182 -11.10 9.62 -9.51
N ASN A 183 -10.29 9.69 -10.56
CA ASN A 183 -9.23 10.67 -10.75
C ASN A 183 -8.98 10.91 -12.26
N ASP A 184 -8.04 11.78 -12.58
CA ASP A 184 -7.67 12.12 -13.97
C ASP A 184 -7.20 10.94 -14.83
N LEU A 185 -6.84 9.81 -14.21
CA LEU A 185 -6.37 8.61 -14.89
C LEU A 185 -7.46 7.53 -15.06
N LEU A 186 -8.66 7.74 -14.52
CA LEU A 186 -9.72 6.73 -14.50
C LEU A 186 -10.09 6.22 -15.89
N GLU A 187 -10.26 7.09 -16.88
CA GLU A 187 -10.61 6.67 -18.24
C GLU A 187 -9.52 5.79 -18.87
N LYS A 188 -8.25 6.03 -18.53
CA LYS A 188 -7.15 5.17 -18.94
C LYS A 188 -7.16 3.82 -18.23
N VAL A 189 -7.53 3.80 -16.94
CA VAL A 189 -7.70 2.55 -16.18
C VAL A 189 -8.86 1.74 -16.75
N LYS A 190 -10.00 2.37 -17.06
CA LYS A 190 -11.14 1.71 -17.72
C LYS A 190 -10.74 1.05 -19.05
N SER A 191 -9.95 1.73 -19.86
CA SER A 191 -9.41 1.12 -21.10
C SER A 191 -8.57 -0.12 -20.82
N ASN A 192 -7.73 -0.11 -19.78
CA ASN A 192 -6.94 -1.28 -19.40
C ASN A 192 -7.82 -2.42 -18.83
N ILE A 193 -8.88 -2.10 -18.07
CA ILE A 193 -9.87 -3.07 -17.61
C ILE A 193 -10.54 -3.78 -18.80
N GLU A 194 -10.95 -3.05 -19.83
CA GLU A 194 -11.55 -3.64 -21.03
C GLU A 194 -10.58 -4.56 -21.78
N GLU A 195 -9.27 -4.26 -21.78
CA GLU A 195 -8.24 -5.13 -22.36
C GLU A 195 -8.11 -6.48 -21.62
N VAL A 196 -8.20 -6.46 -20.27
CA VAL A 196 -8.23 -7.65 -19.43
C VAL A 196 -9.50 -8.46 -19.71
N LYS A 197 -10.66 -7.79 -19.73
CA LYS A 197 -11.97 -8.37 -20.02
C LYS A 197 -12.00 -9.09 -21.36
N ALA A 198 -11.51 -8.45 -22.40
CA ALA A 198 -11.49 -9.02 -23.76
C ALA A 198 -10.71 -10.33 -23.85
N ARG A 199 -9.90 -10.66 -22.83
CA ARG A 199 -9.11 -11.90 -22.73
C ARG A 199 -9.66 -12.89 -21.70
N GLY A 200 -10.82 -12.55 -21.11
CA GLY A 200 -11.51 -13.41 -20.15
C GLY A 200 -11.04 -13.28 -18.71
N GLY A 201 -10.13 -12.34 -18.38
CA GLY A 201 -9.62 -12.16 -17.02
C GLY A 201 -10.74 -11.87 -16.00
N GLN A 202 -10.62 -12.45 -14.82
CA GLN A 202 -11.57 -12.29 -13.70
C GLN A 202 -11.29 -10.97 -12.98
N LEU A 203 -12.13 -9.96 -13.20
CA LEU A 203 -11.91 -8.60 -12.68
C LEU A 203 -12.59 -8.37 -11.34
N PHE A 204 -11.81 -7.77 -10.41
CA PHE A 204 -12.23 -7.35 -9.08
C PHE A 204 -11.77 -5.90 -8.88
N ILE A 205 -12.72 -4.98 -8.72
CA ILE A 205 -12.43 -3.54 -8.76
C ILE A 205 -12.67 -2.92 -7.37
N PHE A 206 -11.70 -2.18 -6.89
CA PHE A 206 -11.77 -1.36 -5.68
C PHE A 206 -11.85 0.11 -6.12
N ALA A 207 -13.00 0.74 -5.94
CA ALA A 207 -13.29 2.07 -6.46
C ALA A 207 -14.21 2.87 -5.52
N ASP A 208 -14.43 4.15 -5.81
CA ASP A 208 -15.37 5.03 -5.11
C ASP A 208 -16.70 5.21 -5.89
N HIS A 209 -16.85 4.47 -6.97
CA HIS A 209 -18.05 4.49 -7.79
C HIS A 209 -18.21 3.15 -8.53
N ASP A 210 -19.45 2.82 -8.87
CA ASP A 210 -19.71 1.72 -9.80
C ASP A 210 -19.44 2.22 -11.24
N ALA A 211 -18.33 1.77 -11.79
CA ALA A 211 -17.96 2.14 -13.15
C ALA A 211 -18.85 1.53 -14.25
N GLY A 212 -19.92 0.79 -13.87
CA GLY A 212 -20.88 0.18 -14.80
C GLY A 212 -20.29 -0.90 -15.70
N LEU A 213 -19.12 -1.43 -15.35
CA LEU A 213 -18.36 -2.35 -16.19
C LEU A 213 -18.78 -3.82 -16.03
N GLY A 214 -19.77 -4.09 -15.15
CA GLY A 214 -20.33 -5.43 -14.96
C GLY A 214 -19.41 -6.43 -14.26
N TYR A 215 -18.52 -5.92 -13.40
CA TYR A 215 -17.56 -6.71 -12.62
C TYR A 215 -17.90 -6.72 -11.13
N LYS A 216 -17.21 -7.60 -10.36
CA LYS A 216 -17.25 -7.54 -8.91
C LYS A 216 -16.56 -6.26 -8.45
N THR A 217 -17.33 -5.23 -8.16
CA THR A 217 -16.84 -3.93 -7.72
C THR A 217 -17.20 -3.71 -6.26
N LEU A 218 -16.20 -3.42 -5.42
CA LEU A 218 -16.38 -2.91 -4.07
C LEU A 218 -16.32 -1.38 -4.14
N VAL A 219 -17.45 -0.75 -3.77
CA VAL A 219 -17.60 0.71 -3.83
C VAL A 219 -17.41 1.30 -2.45
N PHE A 220 -16.42 2.16 -2.31
CA PHE A 220 -16.06 2.86 -1.09
C PHE A 220 -16.49 4.34 -1.14
N PRO A 221 -16.50 5.05 -0.01
CA PRO A 221 -16.72 6.49 -0.03
C PRO A 221 -15.62 7.22 -0.81
N LYS A 222 -15.98 8.35 -1.40
CA LYS A 222 -15.01 9.24 -2.04
C LYS A 222 -14.03 9.80 -0.99
N VAL A 223 -12.75 9.70 -1.29
CA VAL A 223 -11.65 10.11 -0.42
C VAL A 223 -10.84 11.20 -1.11
N ASP A 224 -10.26 12.10 -0.33
CA ASP A 224 -9.37 13.12 -0.88
C ASP A 224 -8.16 12.47 -1.58
N GLU A 225 -7.80 12.97 -2.74
CA GLU A 225 -6.74 12.41 -3.60
C GLU A 225 -5.43 12.18 -2.84
N VAL A 226 -5.01 13.14 -1.99
CA VAL A 226 -3.76 13.05 -1.23
C VAL A 226 -3.76 11.93 -0.16
N THR A 227 -4.93 11.49 0.31
CA THR A 227 -5.06 10.42 1.31
C THR A 227 -5.60 9.12 0.73
N ALA A 228 -6.06 9.12 -0.52
CA ALA A 228 -6.62 7.95 -1.18
C ALA A 228 -5.64 6.75 -1.22
N PRO A 229 -4.33 6.90 -1.48
CA PRO A 229 -3.38 5.79 -1.39
C PRO A 229 -3.36 5.12 -0.02
N ILE A 230 -3.42 5.90 1.07
CA ILE A 230 -3.46 5.36 2.45
C ILE A 230 -4.78 4.61 2.66
N PHE A 231 -5.89 5.19 2.24
CA PHE A 231 -7.23 4.62 2.38
C PHE A 231 -7.35 3.27 1.66
N TYR A 232 -7.02 3.20 0.36
CA TYR A 232 -7.18 1.99 -0.45
C TYR A 232 -6.25 0.85 -0.02
N THR A 233 -5.15 1.15 0.67
CA THR A 233 -4.31 0.12 1.28
C THR A 233 -5.08 -0.74 2.28
N VAL A 234 -5.98 -0.16 3.09
CA VAL A 234 -6.67 -0.87 4.16
C VAL A 234 -7.60 -1.98 3.66
N PRO A 235 -8.56 -1.75 2.73
CA PRO A 235 -9.42 -2.83 2.22
C PRO A 235 -8.63 -3.91 1.46
N LEU A 236 -7.50 -3.58 0.85
CA LEU A 236 -6.64 -4.56 0.19
C LEU A 236 -5.81 -5.40 1.20
N GLN A 237 -5.45 -4.83 2.35
CA GLN A 237 -4.89 -5.59 3.47
C GLN A 237 -5.93 -6.55 4.06
N LEU A 238 -7.20 -6.11 4.22
CA LEU A 238 -8.30 -6.98 4.64
C LEU A 238 -8.52 -8.14 3.66
N LEU A 239 -8.48 -7.89 2.36
CA LEU A 239 -8.56 -8.94 1.35
C LEU A 239 -7.47 -9.98 1.56
N SER A 240 -6.22 -9.55 1.70
CA SER A 240 -5.08 -10.45 1.92
C SER A 240 -5.24 -11.26 3.20
N TYR A 241 -5.73 -10.63 4.27
CA TYR A 241 -6.01 -11.26 5.55
C TYR A 241 -7.06 -12.38 5.43
N HIS A 242 -8.22 -12.10 4.84
CA HIS A 242 -9.27 -13.10 4.68
C HIS A 242 -8.89 -14.24 3.75
N VAL A 243 -8.17 -13.97 2.66
CA VAL A 243 -7.62 -15.03 1.80
C VAL A 243 -6.68 -15.94 2.59
N ALA A 244 -5.81 -15.37 3.43
CA ALA A 244 -4.90 -16.15 4.28
C ALA A 244 -5.66 -17.02 5.30
N LEU A 245 -6.72 -16.49 5.92
CA LEU A 245 -7.58 -17.26 6.84
C LEU A 245 -8.26 -18.44 6.14
N ILE A 246 -8.83 -18.24 4.95
CA ILE A 246 -9.46 -19.31 4.17
C ILE A 246 -8.44 -20.39 3.80
N LYS A 247 -7.21 -20.00 3.47
CA LYS A 247 -6.12 -20.94 3.17
C LYS A 247 -5.54 -21.64 4.41
N GLY A 248 -5.92 -21.19 5.62
CA GLY A 248 -5.43 -21.73 6.89
C GLY A 248 -3.95 -21.43 7.16
N THR A 249 -3.43 -20.33 6.60
CA THR A 249 -2.06 -19.88 6.85
C THR A 249 -1.98 -19.01 8.09
N ASP A 250 -0.81 -18.97 8.74
CA ASP A 250 -0.57 -18.08 9.88
C ASP A 250 -0.33 -16.64 9.37
N VAL A 251 -1.24 -15.74 9.72
CA VAL A 251 -1.20 -14.33 9.28
C VAL A 251 -0.16 -13.50 10.04
N ASP A 252 0.18 -13.91 11.26
CA ASP A 252 1.14 -13.20 12.11
C ASP A 252 2.57 -13.72 11.93
N GLN A 253 2.73 -15.02 11.70
CA GLN A 253 4.03 -15.69 11.56
C GLN A 253 4.10 -16.50 10.26
N PRO A 254 4.06 -15.85 9.09
CA PRO A 254 4.16 -16.54 7.83
C PRO A 254 5.51 -17.25 7.68
N ARG A 255 5.51 -18.40 7.01
CA ARG A 255 6.73 -19.20 6.82
C ARG A 255 7.83 -18.41 6.10
N ASN A 256 9.08 -18.70 6.45
CA ASN A 256 10.29 -18.15 5.79
C ASN A 256 10.47 -16.63 5.90
N LEU A 257 9.67 -15.93 6.67
CA LEU A 257 9.78 -14.50 6.89
C LEU A 257 10.12 -14.18 8.35
N ALA A 258 10.74 -13.05 8.59
CA ALA A 258 11.05 -12.52 9.91
C ALA A 258 10.62 -11.06 10.02
N LYS A 259 10.21 -10.63 11.21
CA LYS A 259 9.77 -9.24 11.46
C LYS A 259 10.86 -8.21 11.17
N SER A 260 12.11 -8.58 11.41
CA SER A 260 13.28 -7.74 11.15
C SER A 260 14.46 -8.61 10.71
N VAL A 261 15.13 -8.22 9.65
CA VAL A 261 16.37 -8.85 9.18
C VAL A 261 17.54 -8.10 9.82
N THR A 262 18.10 -8.70 10.85
CA THR A 262 19.18 -8.11 11.69
C THR A 262 20.56 -8.62 11.34
N VAL A 263 20.65 -9.58 10.44
CA VAL A 263 21.91 -10.21 9.96
C VAL A 263 21.89 -10.24 8.43
N GLU A 264 23.10 -10.18 7.83
CA GLU A 264 23.31 -10.40 6.40
C GLU A 264 23.42 -11.89 6.08
#